data_6b1d05331c9e2bb2227221e59b8e2e52
#
_entry.id   6b1d05331c9e2bb2227221e59b8e2e52
#
_cell.length_a   1.000
_cell.length_b   1.000
_cell.length_c   1.000
_cell.angle_alpha   90.00
_cell.angle_beta   90.00
_cell.angle_gamma   90.00
#
_symmetry.space_group_name_H-M   'P 1'
#
loop_
_entity.id
_entity.type
_entity.pdbx_description
1 polymer ?
#
loop_
_entity_poly.entity_id
_entity_poly.type
_entity_poly.pdbx_seq_one_letter_code
_entity_poly.pdbx_strand_id
1 'polypeptide(L)'
;MSPYQMNAYAMALKAVGEIIQDYDSDKMFPAYGFGAKLPPDGKISHAFPLNSNSENPNCVGIEGVLEAYFQSLRTVQLYGPTNFAPVINQVARCAEDVTDGSQYFVLLMITDGVISDMVQTKEAVVNAAALPMSIIIVGVGPAEFDAMEELDGDEVRVSSKGRIAERDIVQFVPFRDYIDRQGNQVLSMARLAKDVLAEIPEQLLGFMKTRDIEPQPALPTSSTTTTTSSTSTTTTAPLGLNNLCI
;
A
#
# COMPACT_ATOMS: atom_id res chain seq x y z
N MET A 1 -27.01 5.52 -16.87
CA MET A 1 -25.79 5.95 -16.13
C MET A 1 -25.21 4.71 -15.48
N SER A 2 -23.95 4.41 -15.73
CA SER A 2 -23.25 3.31 -15.05
C SER A 2 -23.34 3.59 -13.52
N PRO A 3 -23.75 2.61 -12.70
CA PRO A 3 -23.92 2.85 -11.26
C PRO A 3 -22.61 3.17 -10.51
N TYR A 4 -21.48 3.13 -11.17
CA TYR A 4 -20.15 3.36 -10.62
C TYR A 4 -19.36 4.31 -11.53
N GLN A 5 -19.60 5.61 -11.38
CA GLN A 5 -18.69 6.59 -11.93
C GLN A 5 -17.40 6.54 -11.08
N MET A 6 -16.27 6.19 -11.71
CA MET A 6 -14.96 6.16 -11.04
C MET A 6 -14.61 7.56 -10.55
N ASN A 7 -14.50 7.73 -9.24
CA ASN A 7 -13.91 8.93 -8.65
C ASN A 7 -12.38 8.82 -8.64
N ALA A 8 -11.68 9.89 -8.24
CA ALA A 8 -10.22 9.93 -8.23
C ALA A 8 -9.59 8.82 -7.35
N TYR A 9 -10.21 8.49 -6.22
CA TYR A 9 -9.77 7.40 -5.33
C TYR A 9 -9.89 6.03 -6.01
N ALA A 10 -11.05 5.73 -6.60
CA ALA A 10 -11.26 4.46 -7.30
C ALA A 10 -10.34 4.32 -8.50
N MET A 11 -10.06 5.41 -9.22
CA MET A 11 -9.13 5.42 -10.35
C MET A 11 -7.70 5.14 -9.88
N ALA A 12 -7.24 5.80 -8.82
CA ALA A 12 -5.92 5.58 -8.24
C ALA A 12 -5.79 4.14 -7.70
N LEU A 13 -6.80 3.67 -6.95
CA LEU A 13 -6.85 2.32 -6.42
C LEU A 13 -6.76 1.27 -7.53
N LYS A 14 -7.53 1.45 -8.61
CA LYS A 14 -7.48 0.54 -9.76
C LYS A 14 -6.13 0.56 -10.43
N ALA A 15 -5.63 1.75 -10.80
CA ALA A 15 -4.39 1.88 -11.57
C ALA A 15 -3.16 1.40 -10.78
N VAL A 16 -3.01 1.82 -9.53
CA VAL A 16 -1.88 1.43 -8.68
C VAL A 16 -2.05 -0.01 -8.21
N GLY A 17 -3.26 -0.40 -7.82
CA GLY A 17 -3.56 -1.76 -7.41
C GLY A 17 -3.28 -2.80 -8.49
N GLU A 18 -3.61 -2.53 -9.75
CA GLU A 18 -3.27 -3.40 -10.89
C GLU A 18 -1.76 -3.60 -11.04
N ILE A 19 -0.95 -2.57 -10.77
CA ILE A 19 0.52 -2.65 -10.82
C ILE A 19 1.04 -3.57 -9.71
N ILE A 20 0.62 -3.34 -8.48
CA ILE A 20 1.19 -4.02 -7.31
C ILE A 20 0.63 -5.41 -7.08
N GLN A 21 -0.61 -5.69 -7.52
CA GLN A 21 -1.21 -7.02 -7.35
C GLN A 21 -0.43 -8.15 -8.04
N ASP A 22 0.35 -7.84 -9.07
CA ASP A 22 1.15 -8.85 -9.78
C ASP A 22 2.28 -9.41 -8.91
N TYR A 23 2.68 -8.67 -7.89
CA TYR A 23 3.71 -9.06 -6.93
C TYR A 23 3.14 -9.80 -5.72
N ASP A 24 1.83 -9.77 -5.51
CA ASP A 24 1.17 -10.51 -4.44
C ASP A 24 0.85 -11.95 -4.86
N SER A 25 1.23 -12.91 -4.02
CA SER A 25 1.16 -14.34 -4.37
C SER A 25 -0.24 -14.94 -4.22
N ASP A 26 -1.02 -14.50 -3.22
CA ASP A 26 -2.34 -15.09 -2.92
C ASP A 26 -3.52 -14.24 -3.42
N LYS A 27 -3.24 -13.01 -3.90
CA LYS A 27 -4.25 -12.05 -4.37
C LYS A 27 -5.31 -11.70 -3.35
N MET A 28 -4.97 -11.81 -2.06
CA MET A 28 -5.84 -11.48 -0.95
C MET A 28 -5.39 -10.18 -0.30
N PHE A 29 -6.19 -9.12 -0.47
CA PHE A 29 -5.83 -7.77 -0.04
C PHE A 29 -6.63 -7.34 1.19
N PRO A 30 -6.01 -7.26 2.39
CA PRO A 30 -6.63 -6.59 3.52
C PRO A 30 -6.87 -5.12 3.18
N ALA A 31 -8.14 -4.68 3.21
CA ALA A 31 -8.52 -3.34 2.82
C ALA A 31 -9.21 -2.59 3.95
N TYR A 32 -8.71 -1.39 4.25
CA TYR A 32 -9.18 -0.57 5.36
C TYR A 32 -9.57 0.83 4.92
N GLY A 33 -10.61 1.36 5.56
CA GLY A 33 -10.96 2.77 5.50
C GLY A 33 -10.55 3.49 6.78
N PHE A 34 -10.41 4.80 6.71
CA PHE A 34 -10.11 5.66 7.85
C PHE A 34 -10.94 6.95 7.80
N GLY A 35 -11.10 7.59 8.97
CA GLY A 35 -11.83 8.85 9.05
C GLY A 35 -13.33 8.73 8.75
N ALA A 36 -14.05 7.82 9.40
CA ALA A 36 -15.48 7.66 9.21
C ALA A 36 -16.22 7.33 10.52
N LYS A 37 -17.50 7.67 10.55
CA LYS A 37 -18.47 7.18 11.52
C LYS A 37 -19.09 5.91 11.00
N LEU A 38 -19.06 4.86 11.81
CA LEU A 38 -19.56 3.54 11.46
C LEU A 38 -20.98 3.31 11.99
N PRO A 39 -21.86 2.64 11.22
CA PRO A 39 -23.15 2.20 11.75
C PRO A 39 -22.96 1.04 12.74
N PRO A 40 -23.92 0.77 13.67
CA PRO A 40 -25.14 1.53 13.90
C PRO A 40 -24.99 2.69 14.88
N ASP A 41 -23.91 2.72 15.66
CA ASP A 41 -23.72 3.62 16.81
C ASP A 41 -23.07 4.97 16.46
N GLY A 42 -22.63 5.15 15.22
CA GLY A 42 -21.94 6.37 14.77
C GLY A 42 -20.54 6.55 15.36
N LYS A 43 -19.93 5.48 15.86
CA LYS A 43 -18.58 5.52 16.41
C LYS A 43 -17.55 5.85 15.34
N ILE A 44 -16.66 6.79 15.65
CA ILE A 44 -15.57 7.20 14.76
C ILE A 44 -14.50 6.12 14.73
N SER A 45 -14.06 5.74 13.52
CA SER A 45 -12.94 4.81 13.32
C SER A 45 -11.92 5.40 12.35
N HIS A 46 -10.66 5.14 12.64
CA HIS A 46 -9.51 5.50 11.82
C HIS A 46 -8.79 4.28 11.23
N ALA A 47 -9.34 3.07 11.43
CA ALA A 47 -8.94 1.85 10.76
C ALA A 47 -10.11 0.86 10.86
N PHE A 48 -10.88 0.69 9.80
CA PHE A 48 -12.00 -0.25 9.74
C PHE A 48 -11.97 -1.04 8.43
N PRO A 49 -12.32 -2.33 8.44
CA PRO A 49 -12.32 -3.15 7.24
C PRO A 49 -13.37 -2.66 6.24
N LEU A 50 -12.99 -2.46 4.97
CA LEU A 50 -13.90 -2.00 3.92
C LEU A 50 -15.04 -3.00 3.63
N ASN A 51 -14.78 -4.29 3.79
CA ASN A 51 -15.76 -5.36 3.63
C ASN A 51 -16.68 -5.55 4.84
N SER A 52 -16.58 -4.68 5.86
CA SER A 52 -17.33 -4.75 7.11
C SER A 52 -17.13 -6.03 7.93
N ASN A 53 -16.08 -6.81 7.63
CA ASN A 53 -15.73 -8.04 8.35
C ASN A 53 -14.44 -7.83 9.16
N SER A 54 -14.58 -7.62 10.46
CA SER A 54 -13.43 -7.38 11.36
C SER A 54 -12.56 -8.62 11.61
N GLU A 55 -13.11 -9.81 11.38
CA GLU A 55 -12.36 -11.06 11.54
C GLU A 55 -11.56 -11.41 10.30
N ASN A 56 -12.03 -10.98 9.11
CA ASN A 56 -11.34 -11.18 7.84
C ASN A 56 -11.49 -9.97 6.92
N PRO A 57 -10.56 -9.02 6.97
CA PRO A 57 -10.59 -7.81 6.14
C PRO A 57 -10.20 -8.05 4.68
N ASN A 58 -9.83 -9.28 4.31
CA ASN A 58 -9.31 -9.60 2.99
C ASN A 58 -10.37 -9.47 1.90
N CYS A 59 -9.99 -8.81 0.81
CA CYS A 59 -10.75 -8.72 -0.43
C CYS A 59 -10.02 -9.51 -1.53
N VAL A 60 -10.76 -10.16 -2.42
CA VAL A 60 -10.18 -10.98 -3.50
C VAL A 60 -9.87 -10.09 -4.70
N GLY A 61 -8.60 -9.91 -4.99
CA GLY A 61 -8.14 -9.07 -6.09
C GLY A 61 -8.48 -7.60 -5.91
N ILE A 62 -7.96 -6.77 -6.79
CA ILE A 62 -8.25 -5.32 -6.76
C ILE A 62 -9.73 -5.02 -7.07
N GLU A 63 -10.37 -5.83 -7.89
CA GLU A 63 -11.82 -5.69 -8.15
C GLU A 63 -12.64 -5.91 -6.87
N GLY A 64 -12.26 -6.88 -6.02
CA GLY A 64 -12.90 -7.09 -4.71
C GLY A 64 -12.68 -5.92 -3.76
N VAL A 65 -11.50 -5.29 -3.79
CA VAL A 65 -11.23 -4.06 -3.00
C VAL A 65 -12.09 -2.90 -3.49
N LEU A 66 -12.20 -2.70 -4.82
CA LEU A 66 -13.05 -1.66 -5.42
C LEU A 66 -14.52 -1.86 -5.04
N GLU A 67 -15.02 -3.09 -5.09
CA GLU A 67 -16.39 -3.40 -4.69
C GLU A 67 -16.62 -3.07 -3.20
N ALA A 68 -15.73 -3.50 -2.32
CA ALA A 68 -15.78 -3.21 -0.89
C ALA A 68 -15.73 -1.69 -0.62
N TYR A 69 -14.88 -0.95 -1.34
CA TYR A 69 -14.81 0.51 -1.28
C TYR A 69 -16.15 1.16 -1.62
N PHE A 70 -16.76 0.82 -2.76
CA PHE A 70 -18.03 1.38 -3.16
C PHE A 70 -19.18 0.99 -2.22
N GLN A 71 -19.17 -0.21 -1.67
CA GLN A 71 -20.17 -0.62 -0.67
C GLN A 71 -19.98 0.14 0.65
N SER A 72 -18.73 0.31 1.10
CA SER A 72 -18.40 1.08 2.30
C SER A 72 -18.90 2.52 2.20
N LEU A 73 -18.69 3.21 1.07
CA LEU A 73 -19.17 4.59 0.85
C LEU A 73 -20.69 4.76 0.99
N ARG A 74 -21.46 3.69 0.86
CA ARG A 74 -22.93 3.72 1.04
C ARG A 74 -23.37 3.57 2.49
N THR A 75 -22.49 3.03 3.33
CA THR A 75 -22.83 2.63 4.70
C THR A 75 -22.20 3.51 5.75
N VAL A 76 -21.00 4.06 5.48
CA VAL A 76 -20.28 4.91 6.42
C VAL A 76 -20.57 6.39 6.16
N GLN A 77 -20.39 7.22 7.19
CA GLN A 77 -20.37 8.67 7.08
C GLN A 77 -18.93 9.16 7.21
N LEU A 78 -18.36 9.73 6.13
CA LEU A 78 -17.03 10.33 6.19
C LEU A 78 -16.97 11.38 7.29
N TYR A 79 -15.93 11.34 8.10
CA TYR A 79 -15.77 12.23 9.26
C TYR A 79 -14.28 12.38 9.59
N GLY A 80 -13.77 13.63 9.47
CA GLY A 80 -12.39 13.93 9.86
C GLY A 80 -12.15 13.78 11.36
N PRO A 81 -10.90 13.78 11.84
CA PRO A 81 -9.67 14.11 11.13
C PRO A 81 -9.11 12.94 10.29
N THR A 82 -8.17 13.25 9.38
CA THR A 82 -7.42 12.26 8.60
C THR A 82 -6.19 11.83 9.39
N ASN A 83 -6.24 10.64 9.98
CA ASN A 83 -5.17 10.09 10.80
C ASN A 83 -4.53 8.87 10.11
N PHE A 84 -3.23 8.93 9.88
CA PHE A 84 -2.46 7.85 9.23
C PHE A 84 -1.86 6.86 10.23
N ALA A 85 -1.45 7.32 11.40
CA ALA A 85 -0.81 6.48 12.40
C ALA A 85 -1.61 5.21 12.76
N PRO A 86 -2.96 5.24 12.92
CA PRO A 86 -3.72 4.04 13.23
C PRO A 86 -3.59 2.94 12.17
N VAL A 87 -3.63 3.30 10.88
CA VAL A 87 -3.50 2.35 9.77
C VAL A 87 -2.09 1.81 9.68
N ILE A 88 -1.07 2.68 9.76
CA ILE A 88 0.34 2.27 9.75
C ILE A 88 0.62 1.29 10.91
N ASN A 89 0.17 1.62 12.12
CA ASN A 89 0.35 0.76 13.28
C ASN A 89 -0.42 -0.57 13.17
N GLN A 90 -1.55 -0.59 12.45
CA GLN A 90 -2.31 -1.83 12.21
C GLN A 90 -1.48 -2.81 11.36
N VAL A 91 -0.88 -2.32 10.27
CA VAL A 91 -0.04 -3.15 9.39
C VAL A 91 1.28 -3.50 10.06
N ALA A 92 1.90 -2.56 10.78
CA ALA A 92 3.13 -2.79 11.52
C ALA A 92 3.00 -3.96 12.52
N ARG A 93 1.86 -4.08 13.23
CA ARG A 93 1.61 -5.23 14.13
C ARG A 93 1.62 -6.57 13.40
N CYS A 94 1.08 -6.63 12.17
CA CYS A 94 1.16 -7.85 11.38
C CYS A 94 2.60 -8.16 10.95
N ALA A 95 3.39 -7.12 10.64
CA ALA A 95 4.78 -7.26 10.23
C ALA A 95 5.73 -7.62 11.39
N GLU A 96 5.41 -7.23 12.64
CA GLU A 96 6.20 -7.55 13.84
C GLU A 96 6.35 -9.06 14.08
N ASP A 97 5.33 -9.84 13.71
CA ASP A 97 5.32 -11.29 13.89
C ASP A 97 6.16 -12.03 12.85
N VAL A 98 6.59 -11.34 11.76
CA VAL A 98 7.35 -11.95 10.67
C VAL A 98 8.83 -11.56 10.77
N THR A 99 9.64 -12.47 11.26
CA THR A 99 11.09 -12.24 11.49
C THR A 99 12.00 -13.09 10.60
N ASP A 100 11.43 -14.03 9.86
CA ASP A 100 12.14 -15.06 9.09
C ASP A 100 12.34 -14.71 7.60
N GLY A 101 11.85 -13.53 7.17
CA GLY A 101 11.92 -13.10 5.77
C GLY A 101 10.91 -13.79 4.84
N SER A 102 9.96 -14.56 5.40
CA SER A 102 8.92 -15.26 4.62
C SER A 102 7.93 -14.32 3.97
N GLN A 103 7.75 -13.12 4.52
CA GLN A 103 6.79 -12.12 4.06
C GLN A 103 7.38 -10.71 4.13
N TYR A 104 6.97 -9.85 3.19
CA TYR A 104 7.25 -8.43 3.20
C TYR A 104 5.96 -7.67 2.90
N PHE A 105 5.64 -6.70 3.74
CA PHE A 105 4.38 -5.96 3.67
C PHE A 105 4.53 -4.69 2.85
N VAL A 106 3.59 -4.42 1.98
CA VAL A 106 3.49 -3.13 1.27
C VAL A 106 2.14 -2.51 1.61
N LEU A 107 2.15 -1.39 2.33
CA LEU A 107 0.94 -0.63 2.63
C LEU A 107 0.72 0.42 1.55
N LEU A 108 -0.38 0.32 0.81
CA LEU A 108 -0.85 1.37 -0.10
C LEU A 108 -1.84 2.27 0.62
N MET A 109 -1.53 3.56 0.69
CA MET A 109 -2.41 4.60 1.24
C MET A 109 -2.83 5.56 0.15
N ILE A 110 -4.13 5.80 -0.01
CA ILE A 110 -4.67 6.78 -0.97
C ILE A 110 -5.33 7.91 -0.20
N THR A 111 -4.90 9.13 -0.44
CA THR A 111 -5.31 10.31 0.35
C THR A 111 -5.44 11.56 -0.51
N ASP A 112 -6.24 12.52 -0.05
CA ASP A 112 -6.48 13.81 -0.73
C ASP A 112 -5.72 15.00 -0.11
N GLY A 113 -4.81 14.76 0.82
CA GLY A 113 -3.76 15.74 1.12
C GLY A 113 -3.51 16.09 2.57
N VAL A 114 -4.46 16.15 3.48
CA VAL A 114 -4.19 16.67 4.84
C VAL A 114 -4.01 15.56 5.85
N ILE A 115 -2.84 15.54 6.53
CA ILE A 115 -2.58 14.67 7.68
C ILE A 115 -2.84 15.44 8.96
N SER A 116 -3.73 14.93 9.81
CA SER A 116 -4.08 15.57 11.09
C SER A 116 -3.19 15.13 12.26
N ASP A 117 -2.58 13.97 12.14
CA ASP A 117 -1.75 13.32 13.18
C ASP A 117 -0.28 13.19 12.77
N MET A 118 0.30 14.24 12.16
CA MET A 118 1.66 14.19 11.59
C MET A 118 2.73 13.72 12.60
N VAL A 119 2.65 14.16 13.86
CA VAL A 119 3.59 13.76 14.91
C VAL A 119 3.51 12.25 15.18
N GLN A 120 2.29 11.72 15.29
CA GLN A 120 2.04 10.29 15.53
C GLN A 120 2.37 9.46 14.26
N THR A 121 2.11 10.01 13.08
CA THR A 121 2.46 9.40 11.81
C THR A 121 3.96 9.22 11.67
N LYS A 122 4.75 10.26 11.94
CA LYS A 122 6.22 10.16 11.95
C LYS A 122 6.73 9.13 12.96
N GLU A 123 6.13 9.07 14.14
CA GLU A 123 6.49 8.06 15.14
C GLU A 123 6.18 6.64 14.63
N ALA A 124 5.01 6.44 14.00
CA ALA A 124 4.62 5.16 13.41
C ALA A 124 5.58 4.75 12.28
N VAL A 125 5.97 5.68 11.40
CA VAL A 125 6.94 5.43 10.32
C VAL A 125 8.31 5.06 10.88
N VAL A 126 8.81 5.79 11.89
CA VAL A 126 10.10 5.49 12.56
C VAL A 126 10.10 4.10 13.17
N ASN A 127 9.00 3.69 13.80
CA ASN A 127 8.86 2.35 14.37
C ASN A 127 8.78 1.28 13.27
N ALA A 128 7.98 1.53 12.22
CA ALA A 128 7.80 0.61 11.11
C ALA A 128 9.06 0.42 10.26
N ALA A 129 9.98 1.39 10.26
CA ALA A 129 11.24 1.31 9.52
C ALA A 129 12.15 0.15 9.94
N ALA A 130 11.94 -0.42 11.14
CA ALA A 130 12.64 -1.62 11.61
C ALA A 130 11.98 -2.94 11.18
N LEU A 131 10.82 -2.89 10.53
CA LEU A 131 9.98 -4.03 10.17
C LEU A 131 10.06 -4.36 8.66
N PRO A 132 9.68 -5.59 8.25
CA PRO A 132 9.65 -5.97 6.83
C PRO A 132 8.46 -5.33 6.11
N MET A 133 8.48 -4.01 5.97
CA MET A 133 7.41 -3.28 5.30
C MET A 133 7.89 -2.01 4.59
N SER A 134 7.09 -1.62 3.59
CA SER A 134 7.15 -0.35 2.88
C SER A 134 5.77 0.30 2.82
N ILE A 135 5.74 1.60 2.61
CA ILE A 135 4.52 2.40 2.51
C ILE A 135 4.54 3.15 1.18
N ILE A 136 3.49 2.98 0.38
CA ILE A 136 3.26 3.78 -0.82
C ILE A 136 2.11 4.74 -0.52
N ILE A 137 2.36 6.04 -0.60
CA ILE A 137 1.33 7.07 -0.44
C ILE A 137 0.99 7.63 -1.81
N VAL A 138 -0.28 7.54 -2.20
CA VAL A 138 -0.79 8.09 -3.46
C VAL A 138 -1.68 9.29 -3.15
N GLY A 139 -1.21 10.47 -3.56
CA GLY A 139 -1.96 11.71 -3.41
C GLY A 139 -2.95 11.91 -4.56
N VAL A 140 -4.25 12.04 -4.26
CA VAL A 140 -5.30 12.30 -5.23
C VAL A 140 -5.89 13.70 -5.05
N GLY A 141 -6.37 14.29 -6.16
CA GLY A 141 -7.00 15.61 -6.13
C GLY A 141 -6.00 16.79 -6.20
N PRO A 142 -6.51 18.03 -6.03
CA PRO A 142 -5.74 19.25 -6.29
C PRO A 142 -5.00 19.81 -5.06
N ALA A 143 -5.10 19.19 -3.89
CA ALA A 143 -4.51 19.72 -2.66
C ALA A 143 -2.97 19.75 -2.71
N GLU A 144 -2.36 20.53 -1.81
CA GLU A 144 -0.92 20.50 -1.60
C GLU A 144 -0.53 19.26 -0.79
N PHE A 145 0.64 18.67 -1.12
CA PHE A 145 1.10 17.42 -0.54
C PHE A 145 2.41 17.55 0.26
N ASP A 146 2.72 18.76 0.75
CA ASP A 146 3.96 19.03 1.52
C ASP A 146 4.19 18.04 2.67
N ALA A 147 3.09 17.63 3.35
CA ALA A 147 3.17 16.66 4.44
C ALA A 147 3.55 15.25 3.96
N MET A 148 3.14 14.85 2.75
CA MET A 148 3.50 13.57 2.15
C MET A 148 4.92 13.58 1.62
N GLU A 149 5.36 14.69 1.01
CA GLU A 149 6.75 14.93 0.59
C GLU A 149 7.70 14.89 1.79
N GLU A 150 7.27 15.43 2.94
CA GLU A 150 8.03 15.34 4.19
C GLU A 150 8.15 13.89 4.72
N LEU A 151 7.14 13.06 4.49
CA LEU A 151 7.16 11.64 4.88
C LEU A 151 7.95 10.76 3.91
N ASP A 152 8.08 11.15 2.66
CA ASP A 152 8.82 10.42 1.61
C ASP A 152 10.30 10.22 2.00
N GLY A 153 10.88 11.18 2.68
CA GLY A 153 12.17 11.00 3.33
C GLY A 153 13.40 11.04 2.40
N ASP A 154 13.20 11.30 1.10
CA ASP A 154 14.25 11.35 0.07
C ASP A 154 15.40 12.29 0.42
N GLU A 155 15.08 13.51 0.86
CA GLU A 155 16.09 14.52 1.23
C GLU A 155 16.54 14.39 2.68
N VAL A 156 15.57 14.14 3.59
CA VAL A 156 15.81 14.07 5.03
C VAL A 156 15.00 12.93 5.63
N ARG A 157 15.70 11.92 6.12
CA ARG A 157 15.07 10.74 6.73
C ARG A 157 14.12 11.12 7.87
N VAL A 158 12.95 10.48 7.89
CA VAL A 158 11.91 10.74 8.90
C VAL A 158 12.45 10.55 10.31
N SER A 159 12.15 11.50 11.18
CA SER A 159 12.56 11.45 12.59
C SER A 159 11.41 11.79 13.53
N SER A 160 11.39 11.19 14.70
CA SER A 160 10.42 11.43 15.75
C SER A 160 11.04 11.24 17.13
N LYS A 161 10.82 12.17 18.05
CA LYS A 161 11.28 12.10 19.45
C LYS A 161 12.77 11.80 19.59
N GLY A 162 13.60 12.39 18.73
CA GLY A 162 15.05 12.20 18.75
C GLY A 162 15.55 10.89 18.13
N ARG A 163 14.66 10.05 17.57
CA ARG A 163 15.01 8.86 16.82
C ARG A 163 14.83 9.12 15.33
N ILE A 164 15.77 8.64 14.53
CA ILE A 164 15.72 8.68 13.06
C ILE A 164 15.28 7.30 12.57
N ALA A 165 14.48 7.24 11.52
CA ALA A 165 14.09 5.99 10.90
C ALA A 165 15.31 5.18 10.46
N GLU A 166 15.36 3.89 10.77
CA GLU A 166 16.48 2.99 10.47
C GLU A 166 16.76 2.94 8.96
N ARG A 167 15.70 2.98 8.17
CA ARG A 167 15.75 3.04 6.70
C ARG A 167 14.60 3.89 6.18
N ASP A 168 14.67 4.30 4.94
CA ASP A 168 13.52 4.85 4.25
C ASP A 168 12.55 3.72 3.90
N ILE A 169 11.26 3.95 4.11
CA ILE A 169 10.19 3.00 3.85
C ILE A 169 8.98 3.63 3.15
N VAL A 170 9.03 4.92 2.86
CA VAL A 170 7.89 5.65 2.30
C VAL A 170 8.21 6.10 0.89
N GLN A 171 7.32 5.81 -0.05
CA GLN A 171 7.32 6.33 -1.42
C GLN A 171 6.06 7.15 -1.63
N PHE A 172 6.19 8.42 -2.00
CA PHE A 172 5.07 9.28 -2.33
C PHE A 172 4.89 9.44 -3.85
N VAL A 173 3.64 9.35 -4.32
CA VAL A 173 3.28 9.50 -5.74
C VAL A 173 2.09 10.44 -5.89
N PRO A 174 2.28 11.65 -6.46
CA PRO A 174 1.19 12.57 -6.76
C PRO A 174 0.43 12.10 -8.02
N PHE A 175 -0.71 11.43 -7.83
CA PHE A 175 -1.47 10.78 -8.91
C PHE A 175 -1.90 11.74 -10.02
N ARG A 176 -2.09 13.03 -9.69
CA ARG A 176 -2.44 14.09 -10.66
C ARG A 176 -1.44 14.22 -11.82
N ASP A 177 -0.17 13.85 -11.63
CA ASP A 177 0.87 13.94 -12.65
C ASP A 177 0.79 12.84 -13.71
N TYR A 178 -0.09 11.85 -13.50
CA TYR A 178 -0.26 10.67 -14.35
C TYR A 178 -1.61 10.60 -15.04
N ILE A 179 -2.52 11.55 -14.79
CA ILE A 179 -3.86 11.60 -15.37
C ILE A 179 -4.00 12.73 -16.38
N ASP A 180 -5.00 12.62 -17.26
CA ASP A 180 -5.34 13.68 -18.21
C ASP A 180 -5.87 14.94 -17.50
N ARG A 181 -5.95 16.07 -18.23
CA ARG A 181 -6.41 17.35 -17.66
C ARG A 181 -7.84 17.31 -17.11
N GLN A 182 -8.64 16.37 -17.57
CA GLN A 182 -10.02 16.15 -17.10
C GLN A 182 -10.09 15.17 -15.92
N GLY A 183 -8.98 14.51 -15.59
CA GLY A 183 -8.93 13.50 -14.53
C GLY A 183 -9.69 12.21 -14.87
N ASN A 184 -9.86 11.88 -16.15
CA ASN A 184 -10.68 10.76 -16.59
C ASN A 184 -9.87 9.49 -16.93
N GLN A 185 -8.59 9.63 -17.24
CA GLN A 185 -7.78 8.48 -17.60
C GLN A 185 -6.30 8.66 -17.26
N VAL A 186 -5.62 7.56 -16.97
CA VAL A 186 -4.18 7.50 -16.76
C VAL A 186 -3.47 7.65 -18.12
N LEU A 187 -2.56 8.61 -18.22
CA LEU A 187 -1.82 8.91 -19.46
C LEU A 187 -0.77 7.85 -19.81
N SER A 188 -0.13 7.27 -18.77
CA SER A 188 0.90 6.24 -18.96
C SER A 188 0.99 5.32 -17.74
N MET A 189 0.47 4.12 -17.88
CA MET A 189 0.60 3.07 -16.84
C MET A 189 2.06 2.66 -16.63
N ALA A 190 2.89 2.66 -17.68
CA ALA A 190 4.30 2.31 -17.57
C ALA A 190 5.09 3.34 -16.73
N ARG A 191 4.80 4.64 -16.90
CA ARG A 191 5.40 5.69 -16.08
C ARG A 191 4.93 5.60 -14.64
N LEU A 192 3.62 5.44 -14.43
CA LEU A 192 3.05 5.27 -13.10
C LEU A 192 3.67 4.05 -12.38
N ALA A 193 3.76 2.90 -13.05
CA ALA A 193 4.37 1.70 -12.50
C ALA A 193 5.83 1.90 -12.10
N LYS A 194 6.61 2.57 -12.95
CA LYS A 194 8.01 2.88 -12.68
C LYS A 194 8.15 3.69 -11.39
N ASP A 195 7.34 4.74 -11.23
CA ASP A 195 7.48 5.67 -10.12
C ASP A 195 6.87 5.07 -8.82
N VAL A 196 5.76 4.34 -8.90
CA VAL A 196 5.16 3.63 -7.75
C VAL A 196 6.10 2.57 -7.17
N LEU A 197 6.86 1.88 -8.02
CA LEU A 197 7.75 0.79 -7.61
C LEU A 197 9.21 1.23 -7.49
N ALA A 198 9.52 2.53 -7.63
CA ALA A 198 10.90 3.02 -7.73
C ALA A 198 11.78 2.55 -6.57
N GLU A 199 11.30 2.63 -5.35
CA GLU A 199 12.09 2.37 -4.14
C GLU A 199 11.84 1.00 -3.50
N ILE A 200 10.69 0.38 -3.78
CA ILE A 200 10.29 -0.88 -3.13
C ILE A 200 11.38 -1.98 -3.22
N PRO A 201 12.03 -2.21 -4.38
CA PRO A 201 13.09 -3.23 -4.47
C PRO A 201 14.29 -2.92 -3.55
N GLU A 202 14.73 -1.66 -3.48
CA GLU A 202 15.86 -1.27 -2.64
C GLU A 202 15.49 -1.32 -1.15
N GLN A 203 14.29 -0.91 -0.79
CA GLN A 203 13.77 -0.98 0.58
C GLN A 203 13.68 -2.44 1.05
N LEU A 204 13.15 -3.35 0.22
CA LEU A 204 13.09 -4.78 0.49
C LEU A 204 14.49 -5.38 0.67
N LEU A 205 15.38 -5.18 -0.31
CA LEU A 205 16.74 -5.72 -0.27
C LEU A 205 17.56 -5.15 0.88
N GLY A 206 17.37 -3.86 1.19
CA GLY A 206 18.00 -3.20 2.34
C GLY A 206 17.59 -3.86 3.66
N PHE A 207 16.30 -4.14 3.85
CA PHE A 207 15.81 -4.86 5.04
C PHE A 207 16.43 -6.25 5.15
N MET A 208 16.36 -7.06 4.07
CA MET A 208 16.88 -8.42 4.07
C MET A 208 18.38 -8.47 4.37
N LYS A 209 19.17 -7.59 3.75
CA LYS A 209 20.62 -7.49 4.01
C LYS A 209 20.95 -7.07 5.44
N THR A 210 20.23 -6.11 5.99
CA THR A 210 20.46 -5.61 7.36
C THR A 210 20.16 -6.66 8.42
N ARG A 211 19.29 -7.63 8.10
CA ARG A 211 18.88 -8.72 8.99
C ARG A 211 19.57 -10.06 8.70
N ASP A 212 20.54 -10.08 7.78
CA ASP A 212 21.23 -11.31 7.32
C ASP A 212 20.25 -12.41 6.83
N ILE A 213 19.16 -11.99 6.20
CA ILE A 213 18.16 -12.90 5.63
C ILE A 213 18.60 -13.27 4.20
N GLU A 214 18.87 -14.54 3.98
CA GLU A 214 19.23 -15.04 2.65
C GLU A 214 17.97 -15.30 1.79
N PRO A 215 18.07 -15.05 0.44
CA PRO A 215 16.98 -15.38 -0.47
C PRO A 215 16.62 -16.86 -0.40
N GLN A 216 15.34 -17.15 -0.21
CA GLN A 216 14.83 -18.53 -0.28
C GLN A 216 14.61 -18.94 -1.74
N PRO A 217 14.80 -20.23 -2.11
CA PRO A 217 14.45 -20.73 -3.43
C PRO A 217 12.97 -20.45 -3.73
N ALA A 218 12.68 -20.01 -4.96
CA ALA A 218 11.31 -19.84 -5.39
C ALA A 218 10.53 -21.16 -5.26
N LEU A 219 9.34 -21.09 -4.66
CA LEU A 219 8.46 -22.26 -4.61
C LEU A 219 8.14 -22.71 -6.05
N PRO A 220 8.19 -24.03 -6.35
CA PRO A 220 7.86 -24.52 -7.69
C PRO A 220 6.42 -24.15 -8.03
N THR A 221 6.25 -23.26 -8.99
CA THR A 221 4.93 -23.04 -9.59
C THR A 221 4.46 -24.36 -10.20
N SER A 222 3.34 -24.87 -9.77
CA SER A 222 2.69 -26.04 -10.35
C SER A 222 2.23 -25.71 -11.77
N SER A 223 3.14 -25.78 -12.73
CA SER A 223 2.84 -25.71 -14.15
C SER A 223 2.67 -27.12 -14.69
N THR A 224 1.50 -27.37 -15.22
CA THR A 224 1.11 -28.53 -16.01
C THR A 224 2.19 -28.86 -17.05
N THR A 225 2.64 -30.10 -17.01
CA THR A 225 3.66 -30.70 -17.87
C THR A 225 3.32 -30.52 -19.35
N THR A 226 4.17 -29.85 -20.09
CA THR A 226 4.36 -30.11 -21.51
C THR A 226 5.87 -30.11 -21.77
N THR A 227 6.35 -31.27 -22.13
CA THR A 227 7.75 -31.60 -22.45
C THR A 227 8.18 -30.91 -23.74
N THR A 228 9.21 -30.09 -23.71
CA THR A 228 10.24 -30.03 -24.79
C THR A 228 11.48 -29.23 -24.35
N SER A 229 12.60 -29.89 -24.45
CA SER A 229 14.02 -29.52 -24.57
C SER A 229 14.49 -28.09 -24.33
N SER A 230 15.34 -27.97 -23.30
CA SER A 230 16.62 -27.24 -23.16
C SER A 230 16.89 -25.95 -23.93
N THR A 231 16.91 -24.82 -23.22
CA THR A 231 17.97 -23.81 -23.29
C THR A 231 17.99 -23.05 -21.95
N SER A 232 19.13 -23.07 -21.27
CA SER A 232 19.36 -22.40 -19.98
C SER A 232 19.42 -20.90 -20.16
N THR A 233 18.34 -20.19 -19.77
CA THR A 233 18.37 -18.77 -19.55
C THR A 233 18.03 -18.57 -18.07
N THR A 234 18.97 -18.03 -17.32
CA THR A 234 18.82 -17.68 -15.91
C THR A 234 17.78 -16.56 -15.79
N THR A 235 16.53 -16.92 -15.61
CA THR A 235 15.47 -15.97 -15.29
C THR A 235 15.43 -15.87 -13.77
N THR A 236 15.87 -14.73 -13.25
CA THR A 236 15.62 -14.34 -11.86
C THR A 236 14.11 -14.32 -11.65
N ALA A 237 13.58 -15.23 -10.87
CA ALA A 237 12.19 -15.23 -10.46
C ALA A 237 11.90 -13.96 -9.64
N PRO A 238 10.76 -13.28 -9.85
CA PRO A 238 10.39 -12.14 -9.03
C PRO A 238 10.23 -12.60 -7.57
N LEU A 239 10.82 -11.84 -6.65
CA LEU A 239 10.59 -11.97 -5.22
C LEU A 239 9.09 -11.72 -4.99
N GLY A 240 8.36 -12.73 -4.56
CA GLY A 240 6.95 -12.60 -4.23
C GLY A 240 6.78 -11.68 -3.02
N LEU A 241 6.14 -10.53 -3.22
CA LEU A 241 5.64 -9.69 -2.14
C LEU A 241 4.40 -10.40 -1.59
N ASN A 242 4.48 -10.92 -0.38
CA ASN A 242 3.32 -11.49 0.30
C ASN A 242 2.75 -10.41 1.23
N ASN A 243 1.47 -10.09 1.08
CA ASN A 243 0.66 -9.14 1.82
C ASN A 243 0.80 -7.66 1.40
N LEU A 244 0.01 -7.30 0.41
CA LEU A 244 -0.36 -5.93 0.13
C LEU A 244 -1.55 -5.55 1.01
N CYS A 245 -1.40 -4.50 1.83
CA CYS A 245 -2.51 -3.88 2.56
C CYS A 245 -2.92 -2.58 1.86
N ILE A 246 -4.20 -2.37 1.67
CA ILE A 246 -4.79 -1.18 1.03
C ILE A 246 -5.66 -0.43 2.01
#